data_7b13b8146d0db7ae4da04fa48984a5f9
#
_entry.id   7b13b8146d0db7ae4da04fa48984a5f9
#
_cell.length_a   1.000
_cell.length_b   1.000
_cell.length_c   1.000
_cell.angle_alpha   90.00
_cell.angle_beta   90.00
_cell.angle_gamma   90.00
#
_symmetry.space_group_name_H-M   'P 1'
#
loop_
_entity.id
_entity.type
_entity.pdbx_description
1 polymer ?
#
loop_
_entity_poly.entity_id
_entity_poly.type
_entity_poly.pdbx_seq_one_letter_code
_entity_poly.pdbx_strand_id
1 'polypeptide(L)'
;MIVVILAAGYGTRLLQDLQNAGKEEFEHLVGIPKPLLPIGCLPLISHWMAAFEANSVCETNEQYYQTFQQWARRYKSVRILNDGTQKNEERLGAVACLQLVIDTFKIDDHVLVIGGDTLFLEDFSLRDVISTFQSVQNEDDQANLVLSYQCKDEETVLYGILETGKNQRVTAMKEKPPSDQTKSRGACPCLYLLSKNTLPLLQAFLEEKKDAKLEERDAPGHFISWLVTRKPVYAHPISGRFDVGNLQSYVSCNVYFQERINALANYLY
;
A
#
# COMPACT_ATOMS: atom_id res chain seq x y z
N MET A 1 -5.96 -4.69 16.23
CA MET A 1 -5.39 -4.06 15.01
C MET A 1 -6.40 -4.18 13.87
N ILE A 2 -6.64 -3.11 13.15
CA ILE A 2 -7.52 -3.07 11.97
C ILE A 2 -6.65 -2.98 10.71
N VAL A 3 -7.03 -3.69 9.65
CA VAL A 3 -6.35 -3.59 8.35
C VAL A 3 -7.11 -2.60 7.47
N VAL A 4 -6.40 -1.66 6.85
CA VAL A 4 -6.95 -0.71 5.88
C VAL A 4 -6.24 -0.90 4.54
N ILE A 5 -7.01 -1.27 3.51
CA ILE A 5 -6.52 -1.41 2.14
C ILE A 5 -6.92 -0.16 1.36
N LEU A 6 -5.96 0.61 0.91
CA LEU A 6 -6.16 1.81 0.09
C LEU A 6 -6.31 1.41 -1.38
N ALA A 7 -7.50 1.49 -1.91
CA ALA A 7 -7.84 0.95 -3.24
C ALA A 7 -8.63 1.95 -4.13
N ALA A 8 -8.72 3.24 -3.75
CA ALA A 8 -9.44 4.25 -4.53
C ALA A 8 -8.69 4.80 -5.76
N GLY A 9 -7.50 4.30 -6.05
CA GLY A 9 -6.73 4.73 -7.21
C GLY A 9 -7.43 4.43 -8.53
N TYR A 10 -7.48 5.41 -9.45
CA TYR A 10 -8.15 5.29 -10.75
C TYR A 10 -7.36 4.50 -11.80
N GLY A 11 -6.11 4.13 -11.54
CA GLY A 11 -5.31 3.27 -12.42
C GLY A 11 -4.99 3.87 -13.80
N THR A 12 -4.98 5.19 -13.94
CA THR A 12 -4.88 5.90 -15.23
C THR A 12 -3.70 5.48 -16.08
N ARG A 13 -2.51 5.25 -15.48
CA ARG A 13 -1.32 4.77 -16.21
C ARG A 13 -1.52 3.39 -16.82
N LEU A 14 -2.04 2.45 -16.03
CA LEU A 14 -2.31 1.10 -16.53
C LEU A 14 -3.37 1.10 -17.63
N LEU A 15 -4.44 1.89 -17.47
CA LEU A 15 -5.48 2.03 -18.51
C LEU A 15 -4.90 2.58 -19.81
N GLN A 16 -4.01 3.56 -19.74
CA GLN A 16 -3.32 4.10 -20.90
C GLN A 16 -2.42 3.08 -21.58
N ASP A 17 -1.68 2.27 -20.79
CA ASP A 17 -0.84 1.20 -21.31
C ASP A 17 -1.67 0.14 -22.01
N LEU A 18 -2.81 -0.27 -21.44
CA LEU A 18 -3.73 -1.24 -22.04
C LEU A 18 -4.29 -0.74 -23.37
N GLN A 19 -4.68 0.53 -23.43
CA GLN A 19 -5.17 1.15 -24.67
C GLN A 19 -4.09 1.21 -25.75
N ASN A 20 -2.84 1.53 -25.36
CA ASN A 20 -1.71 1.62 -26.28
C ASN A 20 -1.20 0.24 -26.76
N ALA A 21 -1.34 -0.79 -25.94
CA ALA A 21 -0.88 -2.13 -26.25
C ALA A 21 -1.64 -2.76 -27.44
N GLY A 22 -2.92 -2.38 -27.64
CA GLY A 22 -3.74 -2.82 -28.77
C GLY A 22 -3.84 -4.35 -28.95
N LYS A 23 -3.53 -5.11 -27.88
CA LYS A 23 -3.47 -6.57 -27.92
C LYS A 23 -4.75 -7.16 -27.34
N GLU A 24 -5.42 -8.01 -28.10
CA GLU A 24 -6.56 -8.82 -27.64
C GLU A 24 -6.27 -9.57 -26.32
N GLU A 25 -5.00 -9.92 -26.12
CA GLU A 25 -4.50 -10.61 -24.92
C GLU A 25 -4.87 -9.89 -23.60
N PHE A 26 -4.93 -8.56 -23.58
CA PHE A 26 -5.17 -7.77 -22.38
C PHE A 26 -6.57 -7.13 -22.30
N GLU A 27 -7.45 -7.39 -23.26
CA GLU A 27 -8.81 -6.84 -23.28
C GLU A 27 -9.59 -7.22 -22.02
N HIS A 28 -9.36 -8.42 -21.50
CA HIS A 28 -10.01 -8.91 -20.29
C HIS A 28 -9.65 -8.13 -19.02
N LEU A 29 -8.62 -7.27 -19.04
CA LEU A 29 -8.20 -6.41 -17.91
C LEU A 29 -8.85 -5.03 -17.95
N VAL A 30 -9.43 -4.65 -19.08
CA VAL A 30 -10.03 -3.32 -19.25
C VAL A 30 -11.23 -3.15 -18.32
N GLY A 31 -11.27 -2.05 -17.56
CA GLY A 31 -12.35 -1.74 -16.61
C GLY A 31 -12.21 -2.42 -15.24
N ILE A 32 -11.21 -3.28 -15.04
CA ILE A 32 -10.92 -3.87 -13.73
C ILE A 32 -10.03 -2.92 -12.93
N PRO A 33 -10.42 -2.52 -11.70
CA PRO A 33 -9.54 -1.71 -10.85
C PRO A 33 -8.28 -2.51 -10.46
N LYS A 34 -7.13 -1.85 -10.37
CA LYS A 34 -5.83 -2.50 -10.10
C LYS A 34 -5.86 -3.53 -8.96
N PRO A 35 -6.47 -3.22 -7.79
CA PRO A 35 -6.49 -4.18 -6.68
C PRO A 35 -7.24 -5.48 -6.99
N LEU A 36 -8.10 -5.48 -7.98
CA LEU A 36 -8.87 -6.66 -8.39
C LEU A 36 -8.34 -7.33 -9.67
N LEU A 37 -7.22 -6.85 -10.22
CA LEU A 37 -6.57 -7.53 -11.36
C LEU A 37 -6.21 -8.98 -10.99
N PRO A 38 -6.42 -9.93 -11.91
CA PRO A 38 -6.04 -11.32 -11.69
C PRO A 38 -4.51 -11.46 -11.63
N ILE A 39 -4.00 -11.95 -10.51
CA ILE A 39 -2.60 -12.32 -10.31
C ILE A 39 -2.55 -13.81 -9.97
N GLY A 40 -1.98 -14.59 -10.86
CA GLY A 40 -2.11 -16.05 -10.79
C GLY A 40 -3.58 -16.47 -10.92
N CYS A 41 -4.15 -17.06 -9.87
CA CYS A 41 -5.54 -17.55 -9.85
C CYS A 41 -6.49 -16.69 -9.00
N LEU A 42 -6.01 -15.58 -8.41
CA LEU A 42 -6.79 -14.75 -7.49
C LEU A 42 -6.67 -13.26 -7.85
N PRO A 43 -7.68 -12.42 -7.51
CA PRO A 43 -7.49 -10.98 -7.51
C PRO A 43 -6.31 -10.56 -6.62
N LEU A 44 -5.57 -9.52 -7.00
CA LEU A 44 -4.38 -9.05 -6.30
C LEU A 44 -4.59 -8.93 -4.79
N ILE A 45 -5.61 -8.18 -4.36
CA ILE A 45 -5.86 -8.00 -2.93
C ILE A 45 -6.37 -9.26 -2.21
N SER A 46 -6.80 -10.29 -2.95
CA SER A 46 -7.20 -11.56 -2.35
C SER A 46 -6.01 -12.35 -1.79
N HIS A 47 -4.80 -12.10 -2.31
CA HIS A 47 -3.57 -12.67 -1.72
C HIS A 47 -3.36 -12.19 -0.28
N TRP A 48 -3.80 -10.98 0.04
CA TRP A 48 -3.75 -10.44 1.40
C TRP A 48 -4.77 -11.08 2.34
N MET A 49 -5.96 -11.45 1.82
CA MET A 49 -7.02 -12.04 2.64
C MET A 49 -6.62 -13.36 3.29
N ALA A 50 -5.68 -14.09 2.70
CA ALA A 50 -5.12 -15.30 3.28
C ALA A 50 -4.09 -15.02 4.38
N ALA A 51 -3.53 -13.81 4.43
CA ALA A 51 -2.46 -13.44 5.36
C ALA A 51 -2.97 -12.92 6.71
N PHE A 52 -4.24 -12.50 6.80
CA PHE A 52 -4.80 -11.98 8.05
C PHE A 52 -6.27 -12.38 8.24
N GLU A 53 -6.60 -12.74 9.49
CA GLU A 53 -7.98 -13.01 9.95
C GLU A 53 -8.66 -11.77 10.54
N ALA A 54 -7.95 -10.63 10.58
CA ALA A 54 -8.39 -9.41 11.22
C ALA A 54 -9.52 -8.72 10.44
N ASN A 55 -10.33 -7.94 11.14
CA ASN A 55 -11.28 -7.03 10.51
C ASN A 55 -10.55 -6.08 9.57
N SER A 56 -11.01 -6.00 8.33
CA SER A 56 -10.42 -5.16 7.31
C SER A 56 -11.43 -4.21 6.68
N VAL A 57 -10.94 -3.04 6.29
CA VAL A 57 -11.68 -2.06 5.51
C VAL A 57 -10.93 -1.86 4.20
N CYS A 58 -11.61 -2.07 3.07
CA CYS A 58 -11.10 -1.71 1.76
C CYS A 58 -11.79 -0.41 1.33
N GLU A 59 -11.00 0.65 1.21
CA GLU A 59 -11.47 1.94 0.75
C GLU A 59 -11.35 2.02 -0.76
N THR A 60 -12.39 2.49 -1.43
CA THR A 60 -12.50 2.59 -2.89
C THR A 60 -13.28 3.84 -3.31
N ASN A 61 -13.28 4.17 -4.60
CA ASN A 61 -14.05 5.26 -5.18
C ASN A 61 -15.41 4.81 -5.71
N GLU A 62 -16.28 5.76 -6.05
CA GLU A 62 -17.64 5.49 -6.55
C GLU A 62 -17.63 4.65 -7.84
N GLN A 63 -16.67 4.90 -8.74
CA GLN A 63 -16.58 4.20 -10.03
C GLN A 63 -16.47 2.68 -9.85
N TYR A 64 -15.75 2.21 -8.83
CA TYR A 64 -15.47 0.79 -8.61
C TYR A 64 -16.21 0.19 -7.41
N TYR A 65 -16.99 0.97 -6.69
CA TYR A 65 -17.65 0.55 -5.45
C TYR A 65 -18.43 -0.76 -5.59
N GLN A 66 -19.27 -0.88 -6.63
CA GLN A 66 -20.05 -2.09 -6.87
C GLN A 66 -19.19 -3.32 -7.12
N THR A 67 -18.08 -3.15 -7.84
CA THR A 67 -17.11 -4.23 -8.13
C THR A 67 -16.44 -4.71 -6.85
N PHE A 68 -16.03 -3.79 -5.99
CA PHE A 68 -15.46 -4.14 -4.67
C PHE A 68 -16.49 -4.79 -3.74
N GLN A 69 -17.74 -4.33 -3.75
CA GLN A 69 -18.80 -4.99 -2.99
C GLN A 69 -19.03 -6.44 -3.42
N GLN A 70 -19.00 -6.72 -4.73
CA GLN A 70 -19.12 -8.08 -5.24
C GLN A 70 -17.94 -8.96 -4.81
N TRP A 71 -16.72 -8.43 -4.89
CA TRP A 71 -15.51 -9.11 -4.41
C TRP A 71 -15.60 -9.41 -2.91
N ALA A 72 -16.01 -8.44 -2.09
CA ALA A 72 -16.05 -8.54 -0.64
C ALA A 72 -17.06 -9.60 -0.13
N ARG A 73 -18.07 -9.97 -0.91
CA ARG A 73 -19.05 -11.02 -0.53
C ARG A 73 -18.39 -12.36 -0.17
N ARG A 74 -17.17 -12.59 -0.63
CA ARG A 74 -16.40 -13.80 -0.33
C ARG A 74 -15.72 -13.75 1.06
N TYR A 75 -15.69 -12.59 1.70
CA TYR A 75 -14.91 -12.34 2.92
C TYR A 75 -15.79 -11.71 4.01
N LYS A 76 -16.10 -12.47 5.06
CA LYS A 76 -17.01 -12.01 6.13
C LYS A 76 -16.46 -10.83 6.96
N SER A 77 -15.14 -10.68 7.00
CA SER A 77 -14.44 -9.67 7.81
C SER A 77 -14.11 -8.38 7.04
N VAL A 78 -14.46 -8.30 5.74
CA VAL A 78 -14.16 -7.13 4.90
C VAL A 78 -15.35 -6.20 4.82
N ARG A 79 -15.11 -4.92 5.10
CA ARG A 79 -16.07 -3.83 4.88
C ARG A 79 -15.55 -2.94 3.76
N ILE A 80 -16.45 -2.46 2.90
CA ILE A 80 -16.08 -1.55 1.81
C ILE A 80 -16.54 -0.14 2.18
N LEU A 81 -15.61 0.82 2.07
CA LEU A 81 -15.88 2.25 2.17
C LEU A 81 -15.75 2.88 0.80
N ASN A 82 -16.74 3.68 0.42
CA ASN A 82 -16.72 4.51 -0.77
C ASN A 82 -16.32 5.93 -0.40
N ASP A 83 -15.31 6.48 -1.04
CA ASP A 83 -14.86 7.86 -0.83
C ASP A 83 -15.76 8.90 -1.54
N GLY A 84 -16.68 8.43 -2.39
CA GLY A 84 -17.64 9.26 -3.14
C GLY A 84 -17.06 9.92 -4.38
N THR A 85 -15.77 9.79 -4.68
CA THR A 85 -15.16 10.41 -5.86
C THR A 85 -15.50 9.65 -7.14
N GLN A 86 -15.76 10.37 -8.25
CA GLN A 86 -16.21 9.78 -9.51
C GLN A 86 -15.14 9.81 -10.60
N LYS A 87 -14.11 10.64 -10.44
CA LYS A 87 -13.01 10.81 -11.41
C LYS A 87 -11.70 11.19 -10.71
N ASN A 88 -10.60 10.94 -11.39
CA ASN A 88 -9.26 11.08 -10.84
C ASN A 88 -8.95 12.50 -10.31
N GLU A 89 -9.52 13.53 -10.96
CA GLU A 89 -9.32 14.93 -10.58
C GLU A 89 -9.98 15.29 -9.24
N GLU A 90 -10.97 14.49 -8.82
CA GLU A 90 -11.70 14.68 -7.55
C GLU A 90 -11.10 13.87 -6.40
N ARG A 91 -10.09 13.01 -6.65
CA ARG A 91 -9.54 12.12 -5.64
C ARG A 91 -9.13 12.86 -4.38
N LEU A 92 -9.44 12.27 -3.24
CA LEU A 92 -9.12 12.86 -1.93
C LEU A 92 -7.62 12.83 -1.63
N GLY A 93 -6.91 11.83 -2.16
CA GLY A 93 -5.55 11.46 -1.77
C GLY A 93 -5.53 10.40 -0.66
N ALA A 94 -4.52 9.53 -0.70
CA ALA A 94 -4.51 8.33 0.13
C ALA A 94 -4.47 8.62 1.65
N VAL A 95 -3.87 9.74 2.08
CA VAL A 95 -3.87 10.12 3.50
C VAL A 95 -5.27 10.56 3.94
N ALA A 96 -5.99 11.33 3.10
CA ALA A 96 -7.35 11.73 3.39
C ALA A 96 -8.32 10.54 3.35
N CYS A 97 -8.11 9.60 2.45
CA CYS A 97 -8.85 8.33 2.41
C CYS A 97 -8.64 7.52 3.70
N LEU A 98 -7.41 7.44 4.20
CA LEU A 98 -7.12 6.79 5.48
C LEU A 98 -7.84 7.50 6.65
N GLN A 99 -7.80 8.84 6.70
CA GLN A 99 -8.54 9.61 7.69
C GLN A 99 -10.05 9.35 7.61
N LEU A 100 -10.61 9.33 6.40
CA LEU A 100 -12.03 9.02 6.18
C LEU A 100 -12.42 7.63 6.72
N VAL A 101 -11.57 6.63 6.51
CA VAL A 101 -11.77 5.27 7.08
C VAL A 101 -11.80 5.33 8.61
N ILE A 102 -10.82 6.00 9.23
CA ILE A 102 -10.70 6.10 10.69
C ILE A 102 -11.93 6.77 11.29
N ASP A 103 -12.38 7.88 10.70
CA ASP A 103 -13.53 8.65 11.18
C ASP A 103 -14.86 7.88 11.01
N THR A 104 -15.05 7.26 9.84
CA THR A 104 -16.28 6.53 9.52
C THR A 104 -16.48 5.33 10.43
N PHE A 105 -15.41 4.58 10.69
CA PHE A 105 -15.48 3.37 11.50
C PHE A 105 -15.08 3.58 12.95
N LYS A 106 -14.76 4.82 13.35
CA LYS A 106 -14.35 5.22 14.71
C LYS A 106 -13.23 4.31 15.24
N ILE A 107 -12.17 4.16 14.42
CA ILE A 107 -11.07 3.25 14.73
C ILE A 107 -10.23 3.81 15.88
N ASP A 108 -10.22 3.09 17.00
CA ASP A 108 -9.39 3.34 18.19
C ASP A 108 -8.49 2.12 18.47
N ASP A 109 -7.72 1.72 17.48
CA ASP A 109 -6.79 0.58 17.55
C ASP A 109 -5.61 0.85 16.61
N HIS A 110 -4.53 0.05 16.73
CA HIS A 110 -3.46 0.08 15.75
C HIS A 110 -3.99 -0.22 14.35
N VAL A 111 -3.40 0.39 13.34
CA VAL A 111 -3.82 0.24 11.95
C VAL A 111 -2.66 -0.30 11.11
N LEU A 112 -2.93 -1.38 10.36
CA LEU A 112 -2.10 -1.84 9.27
C LEU A 112 -2.65 -1.26 7.96
N VAL A 113 -1.90 -0.36 7.34
CA VAL A 113 -2.23 0.24 6.04
C VAL A 113 -1.54 -0.53 4.93
N ILE A 114 -2.26 -0.90 3.89
CA ILE A 114 -1.74 -1.63 2.72
C ILE A 114 -2.16 -0.92 1.44
N GLY A 115 -1.21 -0.70 0.52
CA GLY A 115 -1.52 -0.27 -0.84
C GLY A 115 -2.20 -1.39 -1.63
N GLY A 116 -3.34 -1.11 -2.24
CA GLY A 116 -4.14 -2.09 -2.97
C GLY A 116 -3.49 -2.63 -4.26
N ASP A 117 -2.35 -2.10 -4.66
CA ASP A 117 -1.58 -2.50 -5.85
C ASP A 117 -0.24 -3.17 -5.52
N THR A 118 -0.01 -3.52 -4.26
CA THR A 118 1.27 -4.05 -3.78
C THR A 118 1.16 -5.52 -3.37
N LEU A 119 2.10 -6.34 -3.83
CA LEU A 119 2.37 -7.70 -3.35
C LEU A 119 3.87 -7.84 -3.03
N PHE A 120 4.22 -8.79 -2.19
CA PHE A 120 5.61 -9.03 -1.78
C PHE A 120 6.15 -10.35 -2.34
N LEU A 121 7.48 -10.48 -2.30
CA LEU A 121 8.17 -11.70 -2.67
C LEU A 121 7.89 -12.82 -1.66
N GLU A 122 8.25 -14.05 -2.02
CA GLU A 122 7.92 -15.28 -1.28
C GLU A 122 8.40 -15.32 0.16
N ASP A 123 9.54 -14.70 0.42
CA ASP A 123 10.16 -14.65 1.73
C ASP A 123 9.50 -13.62 2.68
N PHE A 124 8.52 -12.86 2.20
CA PHE A 124 7.76 -11.92 3.02
C PHE A 124 6.87 -12.66 4.03
N SER A 125 7.00 -12.30 5.29
CA SER A 125 6.19 -12.81 6.39
C SER A 125 5.48 -11.67 7.12
N LEU A 126 4.17 -11.54 6.92
CA LEU A 126 3.38 -10.56 7.66
C LEU A 126 3.42 -10.81 9.17
N ARG A 127 3.53 -12.07 9.60
CA ARG A 127 3.69 -12.44 11.02
C ARG A 127 4.96 -11.81 11.61
N ASP A 128 6.08 -11.85 10.88
CA ASP A 128 7.35 -11.31 11.36
C ASP A 128 7.31 -9.77 11.41
N VAL A 129 6.66 -9.15 10.44
CA VAL A 129 6.40 -7.70 10.43
C VAL A 129 5.57 -7.29 11.65
N ILE A 130 4.47 -8.01 11.95
CA ILE A 130 3.62 -7.75 13.11
C ILE A 130 4.40 -7.98 14.41
N SER A 131 5.22 -9.04 14.48
CA SER A 131 6.06 -9.32 15.66
C SER A 131 7.09 -8.21 15.91
N THR A 132 7.71 -7.69 14.84
CA THR A 132 8.62 -6.54 14.93
C THR A 132 7.87 -5.30 15.43
N PHE A 133 6.67 -5.03 14.91
CA PHE A 133 5.84 -3.92 15.39
C PHE A 133 5.51 -4.05 16.87
N GLN A 134 5.10 -5.24 17.31
CA GLN A 134 4.82 -5.50 18.73
C GLN A 134 6.06 -5.30 19.61
N SER A 135 7.23 -5.69 19.14
CA SER A 135 8.49 -5.48 19.87
C SER A 135 8.79 -4.00 20.05
N VAL A 136 8.72 -3.19 19.00
CA VAL A 136 8.98 -1.74 19.12
C VAL A 136 7.88 -1.02 19.93
N GLN A 137 6.64 -1.50 19.88
CA GLN A 137 5.54 -0.98 20.70
C GLN A 137 5.71 -1.28 22.20
N ASN A 138 6.31 -2.40 22.56
CA ASN A 138 6.62 -2.72 23.94
C ASN A 138 7.69 -1.81 24.55
N GLU A 139 8.59 -1.26 23.71
CA GLU A 139 9.60 -0.28 24.13
C GLU A 139 9.05 1.15 24.15
N ASP A 140 8.21 1.51 23.18
CA ASP A 140 7.59 2.81 23.02
C ASP A 140 6.21 2.67 22.35
N ASP A 141 5.14 2.91 23.09
CA ASP A 141 3.75 2.76 22.65
C ASP A 141 3.35 3.73 21.50
N GLN A 142 4.21 4.69 21.20
CA GLN A 142 4.04 5.63 20.10
C GLN A 142 4.79 5.21 18.84
N ALA A 143 5.54 4.10 18.90
CA ALA A 143 6.32 3.62 17.76
C ALA A 143 5.44 3.18 16.60
N ASN A 144 5.90 3.45 15.39
CA ASN A 144 5.30 3.03 14.14
C ASN A 144 6.30 2.17 13.37
N LEU A 145 5.83 1.34 12.44
CA LEU A 145 6.70 0.50 11.63
C LEU A 145 6.36 0.70 10.14
N VAL A 146 7.40 0.79 9.33
CA VAL A 146 7.32 0.79 7.86
C VAL A 146 8.21 -0.31 7.30
N LEU A 147 8.04 -0.67 6.04
CA LEU A 147 8.93 -1.61 5.37
C LEU A 147 10.06 -0.88 4.65
N SER A 148 11.17 -1.59 4.41
CA SER A 148 12.29 -1.09 3.61
C SER A 148 12.90 -2.20 2.76
N TYR A 149 13.19 -1.92 1.50
CA TYR A 149 13.98 -2.80 0.63
C TYR A 149 14.97 -1.98 -0.19
N GLN A 150 16.04 -2.63 -0.69
CA GLN A 150 17.03 -1.95 -1.51
C GLN A 150 16.52 -1.77 -2.94
N CYS A 151 16.39 -0.53 -3.40
CA CYS A 151 16.05 -0.19 -4.78
C CYS A 151 17.30 0.24 -5.55
N LYS A 152 17.20 0.30 -6.88
CA LYS A 152 18.25 0.82 -7.76
C LYS A 152 18.25 2.35 -7.78
N ASP A 153 19.34 2.93 -8.32
CA ASP A 153 19.49 4.38 -8.43
C ASP A 153 18.36 5.04 -9.22
N GLU A 154 17.99 4.45 -10.35
CA GLU A 154 16.94 4.93 -11.22
C GLU A 154 15.53 4.81 -10.64
N GLU A 155 15.37 4.03 -9.58
CA GLU A 155 14.07 3.78 -8.94
C GLU A 155 13.77 4.77 -7.80
N THR A 156 14.76 5.54 -7.32
CA THR A 156 14.56 6.49 -6.21
C THR A 156 13.47 7.52 -6.51
N VAL A 157 13.32 7.93 -7.76
CA VAL A 157 12.27 8.87 -8.23
C VAL A 157 10.87 8.27 -8.27
N LEU A 158 10.74 6.97 -8.01
CA LEU A 158 9.45 6.27 -8.01
C LEU A 158 8.90 6.07 -6.59
N TYR A 159 9.77 6.05 -5.58
CA TYR A 159 9.45 5.61 -4.23
C TYR A 159 9.85 6.61 -3.15
N GLY A 160 9.21 6.54 -2.01
CA GLY A 160 9.70 7.16 -0.80
C GLY A 160 11.00 6.48 -0.34
N ILE A 161 12.05 7.26 -0.06
CA ILE A 161 13.37 6.74 0.32
C ILE A 161 13.64 7.07 1.79
N LEU A 162 13.88 6.01 2.57
CA LEU A 162 14.18 6.08 4.00
C LEU A 162 15.67 6.26 4.25
N GLU A 163 16.00 7.09 5.22
CA GLU A 163 17.30 7.09 5.88
C GLU A 163 17.14 6.47 7.27
N THR A 164 17.93 5.45 7.57
CA THR A 164 17.84 4.73 8.85
C THR A 164 19.12 4.89 9.66
N GLY A 165 18.97 5.04 10.95
CA GLY A 165 20.04 5.05 11.95
C GLY A 165 20.20 3.70 12.66
N LYS A 166 20.68 3.75 13.90
CA LYS A 166 20.80 2.55 14.74
C LYS A 166 19.44 1.90 14.99
N ASN A 167 19.42 0.58 15.15
CA ASN A 167 18.23 -0.23 15.45
C ASN A 167 17.09 -0.02 14.43
N GLN A 168 17.41 0.22 13.16
CA GLN A 168 16.43 0.47 12.09
C GLN A 168 15.51 1.67 12.36
N ARG A 169 15.90 2.59 13.25
CA ARG A 169 15.17 3.85 13.47
C ARG A 169 15.24 4.70 12.21
N VAL A 170 14.08 5.07 11.67
CA VAL A 170 13.99 5.99 10.53
C VAL A 170 14.31 7.41 11.03
N THR A 171 15.32 8.04 10.43
CA THR A 171 15.80 9.38 10.75
C THR A 171 15.29 10.42 9.78
N ALA A 172 15.04 10.03 8.53
CA ALA A 172 14.44 10.87 7.49
C ALA A 172 13.73 10.00 6.44
N MET A 173 12.79 10.60 5.74
CA MET A 173 12.18 10.05 4.54
C MET A 173 12.02 11.17 3.51
N LYS A 174 12.38 10.88 2.26
CA LYS A 174 12.15 11.76 1.11
C LYS A 174 11.24 11.07 0.12
N GLU A 175 10.17 11.75 -0.29
CA GLU A 175 9.26 11.22 -1.30
C GLU A 175 9.83 11.46 -2.70
N LYS A 176 10.09 10.38 -3.43
CA LYS A 176 10.56 10.35 -4.82
C LYS A 176 11.75 11.27 -5.12
N PRO A 177 12.83 11.21 -4.34
CA PRO A 177 13.97 12.08 -4.56
C PRO A 177 14.76 11.65 -5.81
N PRO A 178 15.36 12.59 -6.57
CA PRO A 178 16.44 12.28 -7.48
C PRO A 178 17.58 11.52 -6.77
N SER A 179 18.26 10.62 -7.48
CA SER A 179 19.28 9.73 -6.88
C SER A 179 20.48 10.47 -6.30
N ASP A 180 20.79 11.66 -6.81
CA ASP A 180 21.83 12.56 -6.31
C ASP A 180 21.44 13.32 -5.03
N GLN A 181 20.16 13.36 -4.69
CA GLN A 181 19.64 14.03 -3.49
C GLN A 181 19.50 13.11 -2.28
N THR A 182 19.82 11.83 -2.43
CA THR A 182 19.81 10.86 -1.32
C THR A 182 20.94 9.85 -1.46
N LYS A 183 21.58 9.51 -0.34
CA LYS A 183 22.59 8.44 -0.27
C LYS A 183 21.96 7.08 -0.01
N SER A 184 20.76 7.05 0.51
CA SER A 184 20.03 5.81 0.81
C SER A 184 19.38 5.25 -0.46
N ARG A 185 19.20 3.91 -0.47
CA ARG A 185 18.40 3.16 -1.43
C ARG A 185 17.32 2.34 -0.75
N GLY A 186 17.02 2.67 0.51
CA GLY A 186 15.95 2.05 1.29
C GLY A 186 14.58 2.52 0.82
N ALA A 187 14.00 1.87 -0.18
CA ALA A 187 12.66 2.19 -0.67
C ALA A 187 11.56 1.72 0.31
N CYS A 188 10.59 2.58 0.54
CA CYS A 188 9.48 2.34 1.46
C CYS A 188 8.19 2.02 0.67
N PRO A 189 7.75 0.76 0.64
CA PRO A 189 6.48 0.40 0.01
C PRO A 189 5.31 0.84 0.90
N CYS A 190 4.12 0.93 0.30
CA CYS A 190 2.90 1.27 1.04
C CYS A 190 2.40 0.07 1.87
N LEU A 191 3.13 -0.22 2.94
CA LEU A 191 2.69 -1.04 4.07
C LEU A 191 3.21 -0.39 5.35
N TYR A 192 2.30 0.10 6.17
CA TYR A 192 2.62 0.83 7.40
C TYR A 192 1.82 0.27 8.57
N LEU A 193 2.48 0.05 9.70
CA LEU A 193 1.81 -0.23 10.97
C LEU A 193 1.85 1.05 11.81
N LEU A 194 0.70 1.66 11.95
CA LEU A 194 0.53 2.90 12.70
C LEU A 194 0.02 2.60 14.10
N SER A 195 0.71 3.15 15.10
CA SER A 195 0.21 3.16 16.48
C SER A 195 -1.12 3.88 16.56
N LYS A 196 -2.06 3.41 17.40
CA LYS A 196 -3.29 4.14 17.69
C LYS A 196 -3.02 5.56 18.15
N ASN A 197 -1.90 5.78 18.88
CA ASN A 197 -1.46 7.08 19.35
C ASN A 197 -0.97 8.00 18.21
N THR A 198 -0.79 7.48 17.01
CA THR A 198 -0.43 8.22 15.79
C THR A 198 -1.66 8.66 14.98
N LEU A 199 -2.80 7.96 15.10
CA LEU A 199 -3.97 8.23 14.25
C LEU A 199 -4.48 9.68 14.32
N PRO A 200 -4.51 10.36 15.48
CA PRO A 200 -4.89 11.77 15.54
C PRO A 200 -3.98 12.71 14.74
N LEU A 201 -2.75 12.29 14.46
CA LEU A 201 -1.79 13.07 13.67
C LEU A 201 -2.10 13.10 12.17
N LEU A 202 -2.92 12.19 11.65
CA LEU A 202 -3.41 12.25 10.26
C LEU A 202 -4.21 13.53 10.03
N GLN A 203 -5.15 13.85 10.92
CA GLN A 203 -5.92 15.09 10.86
C GLN A 203 -5.01 16.32 10.96
N ALA A 204 -4.02 16.29 11.88
CA ALA A 204 -3.06 17.39 12.03
C ALA A 204 -2.23 17.61 10.77
N PHE A 205 -1.77 16.52 10.12
CA PHE A 205 -1.06 16.60 8.84
C PHE A 205 -1.94 17.20 7.74
N LEU A 206 -3.17 16.74 7.59
CA LEU A 206 -4.10 17.22 6.57
C LEU A 206 -4.43 18.71 6.77
N GLU A 207 -4.59 19.15 8.01
CA GLU A 207 -4.83 20.57 8.33
C GLU A 207 -3.59 21.43 8.04
N GLU A 208 -2.39 20.97 8.42
CA GLU A 208 -1.13 21.67 8.11
C GLU A 208 -0.89 21.79 6.59
N LYS A 209 -1.34 20.79 5.83
CA LYS A 209 -1.15 20.72 4.37
C LYS A 209 -2.40 21.12 3.55
N LYS A 210 -3.42 21.70 4.17
CA LYS A 210 -4.70 21.99 3.48
C LYS A 210 -4.56 22.88 2.24
N ASP A 211 -3.64 23.86 2.28
CA ASP A 211 -3.38 24.80 1.20
C ASP A 211 -2.29 24.31 0.22
N ALA A 212 -1.66 23.15 0.49
CA ALA A 212 -0.69 22.54 -0.40
C ALA A 212 -1.38 21.88 -1.60
N LYS A 213 -0.66 21.77 -2.72
CA LYS A 213 -1.14 20.99 -3.86
C LYS A 213 -1.41 19.55 -3.48
N LEU A 214 -2.35 18.91 -4.17
CA LEU A 214 -2.71 17.52 -3.87
C LEU A 214 -1.48 16.59 -3.95
N GLU A 215 -0.61 16.79 -4.92
CA GLU A 215 0.62 16.00 -5.11
C GLU A 215 1.57 16.04 -3.91
N GLU A 216 1.49 17.08 -3.06
CA GLU A 216 2.34 17.26 -1.87
C GLU A 216 1.75 16.62 -0.60
N ARG A 217 0.52 16.09 -0.67
CA ARG A 217 -0.21 15.50 0.46
C ARG A 217 -0.97 14.21 0.13
N ASP A 218 -1.00 13.82 -1.14
CA ASP A 218 -1.73 12.63 -1.62
C ASP A 218 -1.02 11.34 -1.19
N ALA A 219 0.25 11.17 -1.58
CA ALA A 219 0.97 9.94 -1.32
C ALA A 219 1.17 9.71 0.19
N PRO A 220 0.93 8.49 0.70
CA PRO A 220 1.12 8.17 2.11
C PRO A 220 2.54 8.42 2.61
N GLY A 221 3.53 8.37 1.72
CA GLY A 221 4.93 8.70 2.02
C GLY A 221 5.12 10.13 2.52
N HIS A 222 4.32 11.10 2.08
CA HIS A 222 4.37 12.46 2.62
C HIS A 222 3.98 12.51 4.10
N PHE A 223 2.97 11.73 4.50
CA PHE A 223 2.61 11.60 5.90
C PHE A 223 3.73 10.94 6.72
N ILE A 224 4.33 9.87 6.22
CA ILE A 224 5.43 9.21 6.92
C ILE A 224 6.65 10.14 7.04
N SER A 225 6.99 10.88 5.98
CA SER A 225 8.06 11.89 6.01
C SER A 225 7.83 12.97 7.10
N TRP A 226 6.60 13.44 7.22
CA TRP A 226 6.17 14.40 8.24
C TRP A 226 6.16 13.77 9.64
N LEU A 227 5.74 12.49 9.75
CA LEU A 227 5.63 11.75 11.00
C LEU A 227 6.99 11.48 11.65
N VAL A 228 8.01 11.13 10.86
CA VAL A 228 9.37 10.76 11.35
C VAL A 228 9.96 11.80 12.30
N THR A 229 9.65 13.07 12.12
CA THR A 229 10.14 14.16 12.98
C THR A 229 9.31 14.35 14.27
N ARG A 230 8.20 13.63 14.40
CA ARG A 230 7.21 13.81 15.49
C ARG A 230 7.01 12.57 16.33
N LYS A 231 7.14 11.40 15.74
CA LYS A 231 6.93 10.10 16.37
C LYS A 231 8.02 9.10 15.99
N PRO A 232 8.28 8.11 16.84
CA PRO A 232 9.15 7.01 16.48
C PRO A 232 8.61 6.23 15.29
N VAL A 233 9.46 6.07 14.27
CA VAL A 233 9.22 5.21 13.11
C VAL A 233 10.43 4.29 12.93
N TYR A 234 10.17 3.00 12.78
CA TYR A 234 11.19 1.98 12.55
C TYR A 234 10.98 1.32 11.19
N ALA A 235 12.04 0.80 10.60
CA ALA A 235 11.98 0.11 9.32
C ALA A 235 12.17 -1.40 9.53
N HIS A 236 11.30 -2.22 8.94
CA HIS A 236 11.49 -3.66 8.84
C HIS A 236 12.01 -3.99 7.44
N PRO A 237 13.21 -4.59 7.31
CA PRO A 237 13.79 -4.92 6.02
C PRO A 237 13.05 -6.10 5.36
N ILE A 238 12.86 -6.01 4.05
CA ILE A 238 12.30 -7.07 3.20
C ILE A 238 13.17 -7.23 1.96
N SER A 239 13.04 -8.33 1.22
CA SER A 239 13.81 -8.60 0.00
C SER A 239 13.32 -7.79 -1.20
N GLY A 240 12.02 -7.49 -1.30
CA GLY A 240 11.44 -6.74 -2.40
C GLY A 240 9.93 -6.87 -2.51
N ARG A 241 9.37 -6.23 -3.54
CA ARG A 241 7.94 -6.22 -3.79
C ARG A 241 7.60 -6.16 -5.27
N PHE A 242 6.33 -6.40 -5.58
CA PHE A 242 5.69 -6.01 -6.82
C PHE A 242 4.83 -4.77 -6.60
N ASP A 243 4.98 -3.78 -7.48
CA ASP A 243 4.15 -2.59 -7.57
C ASP A 243 3.40 -2.64 -8.92
N VAL A 244 2.14 -3.03 -8.88
CA VAL A 244 1.33 -3.18 -10.11
C VAL A 244 0.87 -1.78 -10.57
N GLY A 245 1.84 -0.95 -10.96
CA GLY A 245 1.64 0.43 -11.39
C GLY A 245 1.28 0.60 -12.86
N ASN A 246 1.77 -0.30 -13.73
CA ASN A 246 1.66 -0.28 -15.19
C ASN A 246 1.54 -1.69 -15.77
N LEU A 247 1.37 -1.83 -17.09
CA LEU A 247 1.21 -3.13 -17.74
C LEU A 247 2.44 -4.02 -17.59
N GLN A 248 3.65 -3.47 -17.70
CA GLN A 248 4.90 -4.23 -17.55
C GLN A 248 5.02 -4.84 -16.16
N SER A 249 4.75 -4.05 -15.11
CA SER A 249 4.81 -4.53 -13.72
C SER A 249 3.69 -5.53 -13.40
N TYR A 250 2.51 -5.37 -14.01
CA TYR A 250 1.43 -6.36 -13.94
C TYR A 250 1.86 -7.71 -14.51
N VAL A 251 2.39 -7.73 -15.74
CA VAL A 251 2.84 -8.97 -16.41
C VAL A 251 3.92 -9.66 -15.58
N SER A 252 4.93 -8.91 -15.10
CA SER A 252 6.00 -9.48 -14.28
C SER A 252 5.47 -10.09 -12.98
N CYS A 253 4.55 -9.42 -12.31
CA CYS A 253 3.91 -9.93 -11.10
C CYS A 253 3.08 -11.20 -11.39
N ASN A 254 2.25 -11.17 -12.43
CA ASN A 254 1.39 -12.29 -12.79
C ASN A 254 2.19 -13.54 -13.17
N VAL A 255 3.25 -13.40 -13.98
CA VAL A 255 4.14 -14.51 -14.35
C VAL A 255 4.76 -15.13 -13.10
N TYR A 256 5.32 -14.33 -12.20
CA TYR A 256 5.91 -14.81 -10.96
C TYR A 256 4.94 -15.67 -10.14
N PHE A 257 3.70 -15.21 -9.94
CA PHE A 257 2.71 -15.96 -9.16
C PHE A 257 2.19 -17.18 -9.90
N GLN A 258 2.07 -17.15 -11.23
CA GLN A 258 1.69 -18.33 -12.03
C GLN A 258 2.74 -19.43 -11.99
N GLU A 259 4.03 -19.11 -12.12
CA GLU A 259 5.12 -20.07 -12.03
C GLU A 259 5.13 -20.80 -10.68
N ARG A 260 4.82 -20.10 -9.59
CA ARG A 260 4.72 -20.69 -8.25
C ARG A 260 3.53 -21.63 -8.10
N ILE A 261 2.36 -21.24 -8.63
CA ILE A 261 1.19 -22.12 -8.62
C ILE A 261 1.50 -23.41 -9.39
N ASN A 262 2.15 -23.31 -10.55
CA ASN A 262 2.55 -24.47 -11.36
C ASN A 262 3.59 -25.33 -10.63
N ALA A 263 4.58 -24.71 -9.96
CA ALA A 263 5.55 -25.45 -9.16
C ALA A 263 4.89 -26.25 -8.02
N LEU A 264 3.97 -25.63 -7.28
CA LEU A 264 3.21 -26.32 -6.22
C LEU A 264 2.34 -27.45 -6.77
N ALA A 265 1.69 -27.27 -7.92
CA ALA A 265 0.91 -28.33 -8.57
C ALA A 265 1.79 -29.53 -8.95
N ASN A 266 3.01 -29.29 -9.46
CA ASN A 266 3.94 -30.34 -9.83
C ASN A 266 4.54 -31.12 -8.62
N TYR A 267 4.49 -30.57 -7.40
CA TYR A 267 4.88 -31.28 -6.18
C TYR A 267 3.78 -32.17 -5.60
N LEU A 268 2.53 -31.96 -6.02
CA LEU A 268 1.36 -32.71 -5.51
C LEU A 268 0.96 -33.89 -6.39
N TYR A 269 1.61 -34.08 -7.53
CA TYR A 269 1.47 -35.23 -8.45
C TYR A 269 2.81 -35.95 -8.62
#